data_978d349e99a2a87c3e435640d76c87aa
#
_entry.id   978d349e99a2a87c3e435640d76c87aa
#
_cell.length_a   1.000
_cell.length_b   1.000
_cell.length_c   1.000
_cell.angle_alpha   90.00
_cell.angle_beta   90.00
_cell.angle_gamma   90.00
#
_symmetry.space_group_name_H-M   'P 1'
#
loop_
_entity.id
_entity.type
_entity.pdbx_description
1 polymer ?
#
loop_
_entity_poly.entity_id
_entity_poly.type
_entity_poly.pdbx_seq_one_letter_code
_entity_poly.pdbx_strand_id
1 'polypeptide(L)'
;ALFSVCLKNDKANYKYSKAVNIISSAPSLIEDYKNIGSSFVDMNRLSTGLNTLDYEDKDRHQGVRHPRTAVALTGDGDLLLITVDGRWAGKAEGMTADELTRFIIKYFNPRYALNMDGGGSTTMCVRGRGDSRTHVVNYPTDNRKYNHYGQRPREAHLIIEKVR
;
A
#
# COMPACT_ATOMS: atom_id res chain seq x y z
N ALA A 1 11.64 -17.27 2.62
CA ALA A 1 10.36 -17.15 3.34
C ALA A 1 9.24 -17.62 2.41
N LEU A 2 8.20 -18.23 2.97
CA LEU A 2 7.00 -18.61 2.23
C LEU A 2 5.92 -17.57 2.52
N PHE A 3 5.40 -16.95 1.45
CA PHE A 3 4.29 -16.00 1.51
C PHE A 3 3.05 -16.65 0.90
N SER A 4 1.90 -16.44 1.52
CA SER A 4 0.62 -16.86 1.00
C SER A 4 -0.45 -15.80 1.25
N VAL A 5 -1.50 -15.79 0.45
CA VAL A 5 -2.64 -14.88 0.59
C VAL A 5 -3.86 -15.69 1.01
N CYS A 6 -4.58 -15.15 2.00
CA CYS A 6 -5.86 -15.68 2.45
C CYS A 6 -6.91 -14.56 2.32
N LEU A 7 -7.98 -14.82 1.59
CA LEU A 7 -9.06 -13.88 1.43
C LEU A 7 -10.02 -13.95 2.64
N LYS A 8 -10.66 -12.83 2.98
CA LYS A 8 -11.56 -12.73 4.15
C LYS A 8 -12.62 -13.84 4.23
N ASN A 9 -13.12 -14.28 3.09
CA ASN A 9 -14.17 -15.27 3.01
C ASN A 9 -13.64 -16.72 3.03
N ASP A 10 -12.33 -16.90 3.00
CA ASP A 10 -11.71 -18.22 2.99
C ASP A 10 -11.28 -18.62 4.41
N LYS A 11 -12.28 -18.77 5.28
CA LYS A 11 -12.08 -19.13 6.70
C LYS A 11 -11.34 -20.46 6.89
N ALA A 12 -11.44 -21.37 5.94
CA ALA A 12 -10.76 -22.66 5.99
C ALA A 12 -9.24 -22.47 5.88
N ASN A 13 -8.79 -21.67 4.93
CA ASN A 13 -7.36 -21.37 4.76
C ASN A 13 -6.77 -20.66 5.96
N TYR A 14 -7.49 -19.68 6.52
CA TYR A 14 -7.04 -18.97 7.72
C TYR A 14 -6.94 -19.91 8.93
N LYS A 15 -7.94 -20.73 9.20
CA LYS A 15 -7.99 -21.64 10.35
C LYS A 15 -6.84 -22.66 10.34
N TYR A 16 -6.42 -23.08 9.17
CA TYR A 16 -5.38 -24.10 9.00
C TYR A 16 -4.03 -23.52 8.57
N SER A 17 -3.93 -22.21 8.45
CA SER A 17 -2.66 -21.54 8.15
C SER A 17 -1.66 -21.81 9.27
N LYS A 18 -0.50 -22.36 8.90
CA LYS A 18 0.66 -22.48 9.79
C LYS A 18 1.53 -21.20 9.78
N ALA A 19 1.00 -20.09 9.27
CA ALA A 19 1.72 -18.86 9.19
C ALA A 19 2.04 -18.32 10.57
N VAL A 20 3.30 -18.01 10.82
CA VAL A 20 3.77 -17.40 12.06
C VAL A 20 3.40 -15.92 12.09
N ASN A 21 3.42 -15.26 10.93
CA ASN A 21 3.08 -13.86 10.77
C ASN A 21 1.92 -13.70 9.81
N ILE A 22 0.93 -12.92 10.20
CA ILE A 22 -0.25 -12.63 9.39
C ILE A 22 -0.41 -11.11 9.31
N ILE A 23 -0.54 -10.59 8.10
CA ILE A 23 -0.83 -9.18 7.84
C ILE A 23 -2.25 -9.10 7.29
N SER A 24 -3.08 -8.25 7.89
CA SER A 24 -4.42 -7.96 7.42
C SER A 24 -4.54 -6.50 7.03
N SER A 25 -5.10 -6.22 5.88
CA SER A 25 -5.36 -4.86 5.40
C SER A 25 -6.47 -4.85 4.33
N ALA A 26 -6.76 -3.68 3.78
CA ALA A 26 -7.76 -3.48 2.72
C ALA A 26 -7.46 -2.18 1.93
N PRO A 27 -7.94 -2.11 0.69
CA PRO A 27 -8.54 -3.15 -0.13
C PRO A 27 -7.51 -4.09 -0.77
N SER A 28 -7.98 -5.24 -1.27
CA SER A 28 -7.21 -6.02 -2.22
C SER A 28 -7.10 -5.26 -3.54
N LEU A 29 -5.90 -5.18 -4.10
CA LEU A 29 -5.65 -4.49 -5.37
C LEU A 29 -5.62 -5.48 -6.54
N ILE A 30 -5.00 -6.62 -6.33
CA ILE A 30 -4.83 -7.68 -7.34
C ILE A 30 -5.09 -9.04 -6.67
N GLU A 31 -5.91 -9.87 -7.30
CA GLU A 31 -6.19 -11.23 -6.88
C GLU A 31 -6.05 -12.18 -8.06
N ASP A 32 -5.13 -13.12 -7.95
CA ASP A 32 -4.80 -14.09 -8.99
C ASP A 32 -4.65 -13.45 -10.38
N TYR A 33 -3.77 -12.41 -10.44
CA TYR A 33 -3.49 -11.56 -11.62
C TYR A 33 -4.66 -10.66 -12.08
N LYS A 34 -5.82 -10.69 -11.39
CA LYS A 34 -6.97 -9.89 -11.76
C LYS A 34 -6.94 -8.53 -11.07
N ASN A 35 -7.23 -7.49 -11.82
CA ASN A 35 -7.41 -6.14 -11.30
C ASN A 35 -8.70 -6.07 -10.46
N ILE A 36 -8.55 -5.90 -9.16
CA ILE A 36 -9.65 -5.70 -8.21
C ILE A 36 -9.70 -4.22 -7.77
N GLY A 37 -8.54 -3.59 -7.64
CA GLY A 37 -8.43 -2.23 -7.09
C GLY A 37 -9.17 -1.15 -7.90
N SER A 38 -9.38 -1.37 -9.20
CA SER A 38 -10.15 -0.44 -10.04
C SER A 38 -11.66 -0.49 -9.79
N SER A 39 -12.17 -1.50 -9.09
CA SER A 39 -13.61 -1.67 -8.84
C SER A 39 -14.10 -1.09 -7.51
N PHE A 40 -13.20 -0.55 -6.69
CA PHE A 40 -13.54 -0.07 -5.34
C PHE A 40 -14.26 1.25 -5.32
N VAL A 41 -14.03 2.11 -6.29
CA VAL A 41 -14.65 3.43 -6.38
C VAL A 41 -15.86 3.33 -7.29
N ASP A 42 -17.00 3.82 -6.80
CA ASP A 42 -18.17 3.99 -7.67
C ASP A 42 -17.89 5.11 -8.69
N MET A 43 -17.71 4.73 -9.95
CA MET A 43 -17.42 5.67 -11.03
C MET A 43 -18.48 6.74 -11.20
N ASN A 44 -19.73 6.45 -10.83
CA ASN A 44 -20.81 7.45 -10.86
C ASN A 44 -20.62 8.55 -9.80
N ARG A 45 -19.93 8.26 -8.72
CA ARG A 45 -19.61 9.22 -7.65
C ARG A 45 -18.37 10.07 -7.94
N LEU A 46 -17.53 9.67 -8.87
CA LEU A 46 -16.34 10.45 -9.26
C LEU A 46 -16.70 11.84 -9.79
N SER A 47 -17.83 11.96 -10.47
CA SER A 47 -18.33 13.24 -11.01
C SER A 47 -18.89 14.19 -9.95
N THR A 48 -19.19 13.71 -8.73
CA THR A 48 -19.82 14.50 -7.66
C THR A 48 -18.84 15.15 -6.70
N GLY A 49 -17.53 15.00 -6.92
CA GLY A 49 -16.50 15.59 -6.09
C GLY A 49 -16.19 14.74 -4.85
N LEU A 50 -15.37 13.71 -4.99
CA LEU A 50 -14.99 12.80 -3.89
C LEU A 50 -14.45 13.51 -2.65
N ASN A 51 -13.86 14.70 -2.82
CA ASN A 51 -13.35 15.49 -1.70
C ASN A 51 -14.44 16.05 -0.77
N THR A 52 -15.69 16.04 -1.21
CA THR A 52 -16.85 16.49 -0.41
C THR A 52 -17.45 15.38 0.45
N LEU A 53 -17.03 14.12 0.23
CA LEU A 53 -17.48 12.98 1.02
C LEU A 53 -16.83 12.99 2.40
N ASP A 54 -17.45 12.28 3.35
CA ASP A 54 -16.89 12.09 4.67
C ASP A 54 -15.51 11.43 4.60
N TYR A 55 -14.64 11.74 5.54
CA TYR A 55 -13.27 11.23 5.55
C TYR A 55 -13.23 9.70 5.55
N GLU A 56 -14.17 9.05 6.23
CA GLU A 56 -14.27 7.57 6.33
C GLU A 56 -14.93 6.92 5.10
N ASP A 57 -15.41 7.71 4.13
CA ASP A 57 -16.03 7.14 2.93
C ASP A 57 -14.99 6.42 2.07
N LYS A 58 -15.28 5.16 1.73
CA LYS A 58 -14.38 4.31 0.95
C LYS A 58 -14.03 4.90 -0.41
N ASP A 59 -15.00 5.56 -1.08
CA ASP A 59 -14.78 6.14 -2.40
C ASP A 59 -13.84 7.34 -2.32
N ARG A 60 -13.95 8.14 -1.24
CA ARG A 60 -12.97 9.19 -0.96
C ARG A 60 -11.59 8.62 -0.72
N HIS A 61 -11.45 7.63 0.15
CA HIS A 61 -10.15 7.03 0.46
C HIS A 61 -9.48 6.40 -0.75
N GLN A 62 -10.23 5.71 -1.58
CA GLN A 62 -9.66 4.97 -2.71
C GLN A 62 -9.62 5.79 -4.00
N GLY A 63 -10.52 6.73 -4.18
CA GLY A 63 -10.65 7.55 -5.39
C GLY A 63 -9.84 8.84 -5.38
N VAL A 64 -9.28 9.26 -4.24
CA VAL A 64 -8.44 10.47 -4.15
C VAL A 64 -6.97 10.07 -4.12
N ARG A 65 -6.11 10.89 -4.75
CA ARG A 65 -4.67 10.68 -4.71
C ARG A 65 -4.11 10.94 -3.32
N HIS A 66 -3.44 9.91 -2.79
CA HIS A 66 -2.79 9.93 -1.47
C HIS A 66 -1.43 9.22 -1.54
N PRO A 67 -0.55 9.44 -0.55
CA PRO A 67 0.55 8.51 -0.32
C PRO A 67 -0.02 7.11 -0.09
N ARG A 68 0.59 6.10 -0.71
CA ARG A 68 0.13 4.71 -0.64
C ARG A 68 1.25 3.78 -0.19
N THR A 69 0.86 2.75 0.50
CA THR A 69 1.71 1.59 0.81
C THR A 69 1.02 0.35 0.28
N ALA A 70 1.75 -0.50 -0.40
CA ALA A 70 1.24 -1.79 -0.84
C ALA A 70 2.29 -2.88 -0.66
N VAL A 71 1.81 -4.11 -0.48
CA VAL A 71 2.61 -5.33 -0.58
C VAL A 71 2.09 -6.15 -1.74
N ALA A 72 2.97 -6.78 -2.50
CA ALA A 72 2.56 -7.64 -3.59
C ALA A 72 3.40 -8.92 -3.61
N LEU A 73 2.79 -10.00 -4.10
CA LEU A 73 3.42 -11.31 -4.25
C LEU A 73 3.42 -11.67 -5.73
N THR A 74 4.61 -11.89 -6.28
CA THR A 74 4.77 -12.33 -7.68
C THR A 74 4.41 -13.80 -7.86
N GLY A 75 4.25 -14.23 -9.10
CA GLY A 75 4.07 -15.65 -9.43
C GLY A 75 5.26 -16.53 -9.02
N ASP A 76 6.46 -15.96 -9.03
CA ASP A 76 7.71 -16.64 -8.65
C ASP A 76 7.95 -16.66 -7.13
N GLY A 77 7.06 -16.02 -6.36
CA GLY A 77 7.13 -16.01 -4.89
C GLY A 77 7.93 -14.84 -4.30
N ASP A 78 8.30 -13.85 -5.09
CA ASP A 78 8.96 -12.64 -4.60
C ASP A 78 7.95 -11.70 -3.92
N LEU A 79 8.35 -11.15 -2.77
CA LEU A 79 7.58 -10.14 -2.06
C LEU A 79 8.04 -8.74 -2.49
N LEU A 80 7.13 -7.95 -3.01
CA LEU A 80 7.34 -6.55 -3.34
C LEU A 80 6.79 -5.66 -2.22
N LEU A 81 7.61 -4.73 -1.75
CA LEU A 81 7.22 -3.66 -0.85
C LEU A 81 7.18 -2.36 -1.65
N ILE A 82 6.04 -1.70 -1.66
CA ILE A 82 5.80 -0.55 -2.54
C ILE A 82 5.33 0.62 -1.69
N THR A 83 5.99 1.77 -1.84
CA THR A 83 5.52 3.05 -1.31
C THR A 83 5.36 4.04 -2.45
N VAL A 84 4.32 4.85 -2.38
CA VAL A 84 4.06 5.97 -3.28
C VAL A 84 3.99 7.23 -2.45
N ASP A 85 4.88 8.18 -2.72
CA ASP A 85 4.82 9.48 -2.09
C ASP A 85 3.62 10.29 -2.60
N GLY A 86 3.09 11.16 -1.76
CA GLY A 86 1.93 11.95 -2.11
C GLY A 86 1.78 13.21 -1.27
N ARG A 87 0.73 14.01 -1.54
CA ARG A 87 0.45 15.29 -0.87
C ARG A 87 1.52 16.37 -1.07
N TRP A 88 2.38 16.20 -2.07
CA TRP A 88 3.43 17.15 -2.43
C TRP A 88 3.11 17.76 -3.80
N ALA A 89 2.36 18.85 -3.81
CA ALA A 89 1.94 19.53 -5.05
C ALA A 89 3.13 19.83 -5.96
N GLY A 90 3.01 19.44 -7.23
CA GLY A 90 4.04 19.62 -8.24
C GLY A 90 5.30 18.76 -8.08
N LYS A 91 5.33 17.85 -7.07
CA LYS A 91 6.46 16.93 -6.85
C LYS A 91 6.02 15.47 -6.81
N ALA A 92 5.11 15.14 -5.91
CA ALA A 92 4.56 13.80 -5.75
C ALA A 92 3.12 13.93 -5.22
N GLU A 93 2.14 13.73 -6.06
CA GLU A 93 0.74 13.94 -5.69
C GLU A 93 0.10 12.71 -5.05
N GLY A 94 0.70 11.55 -5.24
CA GLY A 94 0.16 10.27 -4.82
C GLY A 94 -0.61 9.57 -5.93
N MET A 95 -1.27 8.48 -5.57
CA MET A 95 -2.08 7.68 -6.48
C MET A 95 -3.44 7.35 -5.87
N THR A 96 -4.48 7.23 -6.72
CA THR A 96 -5.72 6.54 -6.39
C THR A 96 -5.49 5.03 -6.31
N ALA A 97 -6.42 4.27 -5.78
CA ALA A 97 -6.32 2.81 -5.78
C ALA A 97 -6.27 2.23 -7.21
N ASP A 98 -7.05 2.80 -8.13
CA ASP A 98 -7.03 2.40 -9.54
C ASP A 98 -5.66 2.67 -10.18
N GLU A 99 -5.13 3.88 -10.04
CA GLU A 99 -3.81 4.24 -10.59
C GLU A 99 -2.70 3.34 -10.04
N LEU A 100 -2.70 3.09 -8.71
CA LEU A 100 -1.74 2.20 -8.08
C LEU A 100 -1.86 0.77 -8.61
N THR A 101 -3.09 0.25 -8.72
CA THR A 101 -3.33 -1.10 -9.23
C THR A 101 -2.82 -1.26 -10.66
N ARG A 102 -3.15 -0.31 -11.54
CA ARG A 102 -2.69 -0.32 -12.93
C ARG A 102 -1.17 -0.20 -13.03
N PHE A 103 -0.57 0.64 -12.19
CA PHE A 103 0.89 0.78 -12.12
C PHE A 103 1.55 -0.55 -11.74
N ILE A 104 1.06 -1.20 -10.68
CA ILE A 104 1.61 -2.47 -10.19
C ILE A 104 1.46 -3.56 -11.26
N ILE A 105 0.32 -3.66 -11.91
CA ILE A 105 0.11 -4.62 -13.02
C ILE A 105 1.08 -4.35 -14.15
N LYS A 106 1.19 -3.10 -14.58
CA LYS A 106 2.02 -2.74 -15.74
C LYS A 106 3.50 -3.07 -15.56
N TYR A 107 4.04 -2.86 -14.36
CA TYR A 107 5.48 -2.95 -14.16
C TYR A 107 5.94 -4.23 -13.48
N PHE A 108 5.07 -4.89 -12.72
CA PHE A 108 5.45 -6.05 -11.91
C PHE A 108 4.58 -7.28 -12.16
N ASN A 109 3.37 -7.09 -12.67
CA ASN A 109 2.37 -8.15 -12.92
C ASN A 109 2.32 -9.22 -11.81
N PRO A 110 2.15 -8.84 -10.53
CA PRO A 110 2.16 -9.80 -9.45
C PRO A 110 0.86 -10.64 -9.43
N ARG A 111 0.93 -11.78 -8.79
CA ARG A 111 -0.25 -12.63 -8.61
C ARG A 111 -1.24 -12.01 -7.62
N TYR A 112 -0.74 -11.41 -6.54
CA TYR A 112 -1.54 -10.74 -5.52
C TYR A 112 -0.95 -9.39 -5.15
N ALA A 113 -1.82 -8.42 -4.81
CA ALA A 113 -1.40 -7.17 -4.20
C ALA A 113 -2.45 -6.68 -3.20
N LEU A 114 -1.98 -6.18 -2.06
CA LEU A 114 -2.78 -5.69 -0.96
C LEU A 114 -2.38 -4.24 -0.64
N ASN A 115 -3.36 -3.35 -0.59
CA ASN A 115 -3.16 -2.00 -0.08
C ASN A 115 -2.99 -2.05 1.44
N MET A 116 -2.02 -1.30 1.94
CA MET A 116 -1.75 -1.15 3.36
C MET A 116 -2.18 0.24 3.84
N ASP A 117 -1.95 0.55 5.13
CA ASP A 117 -2.15 1.92 5.63
C ASP A 117 -1.29 2.91 4.84
N GLY A 118 -1.90 4.02 4.48
CA GLY A 118 -1.33 5.03 3.60
C GLY A 118 -1.22 6.41 4.27
N GLY A 119 -1.23 7.46 3.45
CA GLY A 119 -1.17 8.82 3.94
C GLY A 119 0.11 9.10 4.74
N GLY A 120 -0.02 9.63 5.94
CA GLY A 120 1.12 9.93 6.81
C GLY A 120 1.86 8.71 7.35
N SER A 121 1.27 7.51 7.25
CA SER A 121 1.90 6.25 7.67
C SER A 121 2.80 5.65 6.58
N THR A 122 2.73 6.14 5.34
CA THR A 122 3.56 5.65 4.24
C THR A 122 5.02 5.96 4.50
N THR A 123 5.77 4.98 4.98
CA THR A 123 7.20 5.12 5.29
C THR A 123 7.94 3.83 4.95
N MET A 124 9.04 3.95 4.23
CA MET A 124 9.93 2.86 3.91
C MET A 124 11.34 3.15 4.40
N CYS A 125 11.88 2.27 5.20
CA CYS A 125 13.27 2.32 5.67
C CYS A 125 14.07 1.19 5.02
N VAL A 126 15.22 1.53 4.45
CA VAL A 126 16.13 0.54 3.86
C VAL A 126 17.52 0.77 4.44
N ARG A 127 18.04 -0.20 5.20
CA ARG A 127 19.35 -0.08 5.86
C ARG A 127 20.45 0.31 4.86
N GLY A 128 21.15 1.38 5.15
CA GLY A 128 22.24 1.90 4.30
C GLY A 128 21.75 2.66 3.06
N ARG A 129 20.49 3.03 2.97
CA ARG A 129 19.92 3.82 1.89
C ARG A 129 19.12 5.00 2.45
N GLY A 130 18.78 5.96 1.57
CA GLY A 130 18.02 7.14 1.94
C GLY A 130 18.77 8.08 2.89
N ASP A 131 18.06 8.63 3.86
CA ASP A 131 18.66 9.51 4.87
C ASP A 131 19.68 8.78 5.75
N SER A 132 20.79 9.44 6.05
CA SER A 132 21.93 8.82 6.74
C SER A 132 21.65 8.42 8.21
N ARG A 133 20.64 9.02 8.85
CA ARG A 133 20.28 8.75 10.25
C ARG A 133 19.05 7.86 10.38
N THR A 134 18.04 8.09 9.53
CA THR A 134 16.76 7.38 9.63
C THR A 134 16.65 6.20 8.68
N HIS A 135 17.48 6.18 7.63
CA HIS A 135 17.38 5.22 6.52
C HIS A 135 16.04 5.24 5.79
N VAL A 136 15.24 6.31 5.96
CA VAL A 136 14.00 6.53 5.23
C VAL A 136 14.33 6.88 3.78
N VAL A 137 13.73 6.17 2.83
CA VAL A 137 14.00 6.33 1.39
C VAL A 137 12.91 7.11 0.66
N ASN A 138 11.72 7.23 1.23
CA ASN A 138 10.61 8.00 0.69
C ASN A 138 10.44 9.36 1.40
N TYR A 139 9.38 10.11 1.09
CA TYR A 139 9.10 11.44 1.64
C TYR A 139 7.79 11.46 2.45
N PRO A 140 7.80 10.98 3.71
CA PRO A 140 6.63 10.95 4.58
C PRO A 140 6.09 12.36 4.86
N THR A 141 4.80 12.48 5.18
CA THR A 141 4.09 13.76 5.08
C THR A 141 3.74 14.43 6.41
N ASP A 142 3.91 13.79 7.56
CA ASP A 142 3.35 14.32 8.82
C ASP A 142 4.06 15.57 9.36
N ASN A 143 5.33 15.77 9.02
CA ASN A 143 6.03 17.01 9.37
C ASN A 143 5.78 18.17 8.38
N ARG A 144 4.98 17.96 7.34
CA ARG A 144 4.64 18.95 6.29
C ARG A 144 5.87 19.54 5.58
N LYS A 145 6.97 18.80 5.53
CA LYS A 145 8.21 19.18 4.84
C LYS A 145 8.60 18.10 3.85
N TYR A 146 9.03 18.48 2.66
CA TYR A 146 9.50 17.53 1.64
C TYR A 146 10.92 17.05 2.00
N ASN A 147 10.99 16.14 2.96
CA ASN A 147 12.22 15.52 3.46
C ASN A 147 11.94 14.11 3.99
N HIS A 148 12.95 13.44 4.53
CA HIS A 148 12.88 12.06 5.01
C HIS A 148 12.54 11.93 6.52
N TYR A 149 11.99 12.96 7.16
CA TYR A 149 11.75 13.02 8.61
C TYR A 149 10.27 13.10 9.00
N GLY A 150 9.37 12.96 8.04
CA GLY A 150 7.94 13.09 8.27
C GLY A 150 7.22 11.79 8.61
N GLN A 151 7.94 10.77 9.06
CA GLN A 151 7.35 9.49 9.43
C GLN A 151 6.43 9.62 10.66
N ARG A 152 5.28 8.97 10.60
CA ARG A 152 4.35 8.89 11.72
C ARG A 152 4.72 7.73 12.62
N PRO A 153 4.80 7.90 13.96
CA PRO A 153 4.88 6.79 14.88
C PRO A 153 3.68 5.84 14.71
N ARG A 154 3.95 4.54 14.63
CA ARG A 154 2.94 3.49 14.49
C ARG A 154 3.29 2.29 15.36
N GLU A 155 2.25 1.57 15.80
CA GLU A 155 2.39 0.39 16.65
C GLU A 155 2.82 -0.85 15.87
N ALA A 156 2.57 -0.88 14.56
CA ALA A 156 2.85 -2.04 13.71
C ALA A 156 3.77 -1.66 12.52
N HIS A 157 4.78 -2.50 12.32
CA HIS A 157 5.73 -2.39 11.22
C HIS A 157 5.92 -3.75 10.54
N LEU A 158 6.06 -3.76 9.21
CA LEU A 158 6.54 -4.93 8.50
C LEU A 158 8.07 -4.84 8.42
N ILE A 159 8.76 -5.76 9.09
CA ILE A 159 10.22 -5.83 9.10
C ILE A 159 10.66 -7.09 8.35
N ILE A 160 11.57 -6.93 7.39
CA ILE A 160 12.17 -8.03 6.65
C ILE A 160 13.66 -8.01 6.92
N GLU A 161 14.16 -9.10 7.50
CA GLU A 161 15.57 -9.28 7.80
C GLU A 161 16.11 -10.54 7.12
N LYS A 162 17.34 -10.45 6.63
CA LYS A 162 18.08 -11.64 6.18
C LYS A 162 18.54 -12.43 7.40
N VAL A 163 18.01 -13.61 7.60
CA VAL A 163 18.52 -14.57 8.58
C VAL A 163 19.88 -15.06 8.09
N ARG A 164 20.88 -14.95 8.92
CA ARG A 164 22.25 -15.45 8.66
C ARG A 164 22.32 -16.95 8.87
#